data_c2e913fe5aef4d5500ea5503479eb137
#
_entry.id   c2e913fe5aef4d5500ea5503479eb137
#
_cell.length_a   1.000
_cell.length_b   1.000
_cell.length_c   1.000
_cell.angle_alpha   90.00
_cell.angle_beta   90.00
_cell.angle_gamma   90.00
#
_symmetry.space_group_name_H-M   'P 1'
#
loop_
_entity.id
_entity.type
_entity.pdbx_description
1 polymer ?
#
loop_
_entity_poly.entity_id
_entity_poly.type
_entity_poly.pdbx_seq_one_letter_code
_entity_poly.pdbx_strand_id
1 'polypeptide(L)'
;MMDYTLPHLVFSGSDLMVFPSRWEPCGLVQIEGMRYGALSVAREIGGLADTVKNFDPEKNEGWGFTFKDFDKWAFFAQIVRALETYRHKSLWEQLQKRAMQQDWSWDARADEYIALYQKAIHLHQEELINEGKLERSNE
;
A
#
# COMPACT_ATOMS: atom_id res chain seq x y z
N MET A 1 -27.92 -9.43 -5.99
CA MET A 1 -26.92 -9.41 -7.07
C MET A 1 -25.89 -8.36 -6.68
N MET A 2 -24.63 -8.70 -6.64
CA MET A 2 -23.58 -7.76 -6.25
C MET A 2 -23.36 -6.79 -7.42
N ASP A 3 -23.50 -5.49 -7.17
CA ASP A 3 -23.27 -4.48 -8.20
C ASP A 3 -21.79 -4.12 -8.22
N TYR A 4 -21.07 -4.60 -9.21
CA TYR A 4 -19.63 -4.33 -9.38
C TYR A 4 -19.32 -2.91 -9.87
N THR A 5 -20.33 -2.17 -10.32
CA THR A 5 -20.17 -0.80 -10.82
C THR A 5 -20.15 0.21 -9.67
N LEU A 6 -20.91 -0.03 -8.62
CA LEU A 6 -21.06 0.89 -7.49
C LEU A 6 -19.74 1.24 -6.79
N PRO A 7 -18.83 0.28 -6.48
CA PRO A 7 -17.54 0.62 -5.88
C PRO A 7 -16.74 1.60 -6.73
N HIS A 8 -16.67 1.39 -8.03
CA HIS A 8 -15.93 2.28 -8.94
C HIS A 8 -16.52 3.69 -9.01
N LEU A 9 -17.85 3.82 -8.95
CA LEU A 9 -18.53 5.13 -8.87
C LEU A 9 -18.20 5.83 -7.54
N VAL A 10 -18.17 5.10 -6.43
CA VAL A 10 -17.77 5.65 -5.13
C VAL A 10 -16.32 6.12 -5.16
N PHE A 11 -15.38 5.31 -5.68
CA PHE A 11 -13.97 5.69 -5.79
C PHE A 11 -13.78 6.94 -6.66
N SER A 12 -14.44 6.98 -7.83
CA SER A 12 -14.32 8.11 -8.76
C SER A 12 -14.93 9.42 -8.24
N GLY A 13 -15.89 9.33 -7.31
CA GLY A 13 -16.53 10.48 -6.68
C GLY A 13 -15.94 10.89 -5.34
N SER A 14 -14.91 10.17 -4.85
CA SER A 14 -14.31 10.42 -3.54
C SER A 14 -12.99 11.17 -3.66
N ASP A 15 -12.80 12.21 -2.86
CA ASP A 15 -11.52 12.88 -2.69
C ASP A 15 -10.68 12.20 -1.58
N LEU A 16 -11.35 11.64 -0.58
CA LEU A 16 -10.74 11.05 0.60
C LEU A 16 -11.44 9.77 1.01
N MET A 17 -10.68 8.74 1.34
CA MET A 17 -11.15 7.48 1.88
C MET A 17 -10.55 7.24 3.26
N VAL A 18 -11.29 6.57 4.15
CA VAL A 18 -10.84 6.36 5.53
C VAL A 18 -10.79 4.88 5.88
N PHE A 19 -9.68 4.45 6.48
CA PHE A 19 -9.40 3.06 6.84
C PHE A 19 -8.94 2.94 8.30
N PRO A 20 -9.86 3.08 9.29
CA PRO A 20 -9.54 2.93 10.70
C PRO A 20 -9.51 1.45 11.12
N SER A 21 -8.96 0.59 10.30
CA SER A 21 -8.99 -0.86 10.48
C SER A 21 -8.27 -1.27 11.76
N ARG A 22 -8.91 -2.13 12.56
CA ARG A 22 -8.26 -2.76 13.70
C ARG A 22 -7.20 -3.76 13.25
N TRP A 23 -7.50 -4.46 12.16
CA TRP A 23 -6.60 -5.39 11.51
C TRP A 23 -6.93 -5.44 10.00
N GLU A 24 -5.90 -5.46 9.15
CA GLU A 24 -6.04 -5.47 7.70
C GLU A 24 -4.90 -6.30 7.09
N PRO A 25 -5.14 -7.52 6.60
CA PRO A 25 -4.07 -8.36 6.09
C PRO A 25 -3.40 -7.80 4.83
N CYS A 26 -4.18 -7.29 3.89
CA CYS A 26 -3.71 -6.79 2.62
C CYS A 26 -4.33 -5.44 2.26
N GLY A 27 -5.65 -5.41 2.10
CA GLY A 27 -6.40 -4.26 1.60
C GLY A 27 -6.17 -4.03 0.10
N LEU A 28 -7.25 -4.05 -0.68
CA LEU A 28 -7.22 -3.66 -2.10
C LEU A 28 -7.94 -2.33 -2.32
N VAL A 29 -8.90 -2.03 -1.48
CA VAL A 29 -9.80 -0.87 -1.62
C VAL A 29 -9.02 0.46 -1.62
N GLN A 30 -7.96 0.59 -0.81
CA GLN A 30 -7.11 1.79 -0.83
C GLN A 30 -6.33 1.91 -2.14
N ILE A 31 -5.86 0.79 -2.70
CA ILE A 31 -5.14 0.76 -3.98
C ILE A 31 -6.07 1.15 -5.13
N GLU A 32 -7.28 0.57 -5.13
CA GLU A 32 -8.32 0.92 -6.11
C GLU A 32 -8.70 2.39 -6.00
N GLY A 33 -8.95 2.91 -4.79
CA GLY A 33 -9.24 4.33 -4.57
C GLY A 33 -8.12 5.25 -5.05
N MET A 34 -6.87 4.92 -4.78
CA MET A 34 -5.72 5.68 -5.27
C MET A 34 -5.64 5.76 -6.80
N ARG A 35 -6.05 4.70 -7.52
CA ARG A 35 -6.13 4.73 -9.00
C ARG A 35 -7.13 5.76 -9.52
N TYR A 36 -8.15 6.11 -8.74
CA TYR A 36 -9.12 7.17 -9.04
C TYR A 36 -8.74 8.53 -8.45
N GLY A 37 -7.60 8.63 -7.76
CA GLY A 37 -7.13 9.87 -7.13
C GLY A 37 -7.73 10.14 -5.75
N ALA A 38 -8.44 9.19 -5.15
CA ALA A 38 -8.88 9.30 -3.76
C ALA A 38 -7.69 9.06 -2.81
N LEU A 39 -7.37 10.04 -1.96
CA LEU A 39 -6.32 9.90 -0.97
C LEU A 39 -6.83 9.11 0.25
N SER A 40 -5.92 8.49 1.01
CA SER A 40 -6.30 7.64 2.13
C SER A 40 -5.88 8.25 3.47
N VAL A 41 -6.81 8.23 4.44
CA VAL A 41 -6.48 8.29 5.88
C VAL A 41 -6.52 6.86 6.41
N ALA A 42 -5.36 6.29 6.76
CA ALA A 42 -5.27 4.89 7.07
C ALA A 42 -4.47 4.61 8.35
N ARG A 43 -4.90 3.59 9.10
CA ARG A 43 -4.05 3.08 10.18
C ARG A 43 -2.88 2.28 9.59
N GLU A 44 -1.69 2.47 10.15
CA GLU A 44 -0.48 1.72 9.76
C GLU A 44 -0.56 0.27 10.28
N ILE A 45 -1.32 -0.59 9.60
CA ILE A 45 -1.48 -2.00 9.93
C ILE A 45 -1.55 -2.85 8.66
N GLY A 46 -0.82 -3.97 8.63
CA GLY A 46 -0.78 -4.89 7.49
C GLY A 46 -0.57 -4.17 6.16
N GLY A 47 -1.27 -4.56 5.12
CA GLY A 47 -1.11 -3.98 3.78
C GLY A 47 -1.42 -2.49 3.67
N LEU A 48 -2.17 -1.88 4.62
CA LEU A 48 -2.33 -0.43 4.65
C LEU A 48 -1.00 0.29 4.95
N ALA A 49 -0.18 -0.26 5.84
CA ALA A 49 1.15 0.29 6.15
C ALA A 49 2.12 0.19 4.96
N ASP A 50 1.95 -0.86 4.14
CA ASP A 50 2.79 -1.10 2.96
C ASP A 50 2.41 -0.17 1.79
N THR A 51 1.12 0.12 1.64
CA THR A 51 0.57 0.77 0.45
C THR A 51 0.28 2.26 0.63
N VAL A 52 0.00 2.74 1.84
CA VAL A 52 -0.27 4.15 2.12
C VAL A 52 0.93 4.78 2.82
N LYS A 53 1.64 5.66 2.14
CA LYS A 53 2.77 6.38 2.70
C LYS A 53 2.33 7.73 3.26
N ASN A 54 2.68 7.99 4.53
CA ASN A 54 2.34 9.25 5.18
C ASN A 54 2.94 10.44 4.45
N PHE A 55 2.13 11.44 4.17
CA PHE A 55 2.60 12.68 3.58
C PHE A 55 3.49 13.45 4.57
N ASP A 56 4.70 13.77 4.15
CA ASP A 56 5.66 14.61 4.84
C ASP A 56 5.79 15.94 4.06
N PRO A 57 5.27 17.07 4.59
CA PRO A 57 5.33 18.35 3.89
C PRO A 57 6.74 18.93 3.80
N GLU A 58 7.65 18.59 4.73
CA GLU A 58 9.01 19.13 4.74
C GLU A 58 9.85 18.48 3.63
N LYS A 59 9.68 17.17 3.42
CA LYS A 59 10.35 16.41 2.36
C LYS A 59 9.57 16.41 1.06
N ASN A 60 8.31 16.80 1.10
CA ASN A 60 7.35 16.67 0.00
C ASN A 60 7.25 15.21 -0.52
N GLU A 61 7.16 14.26 0.41
CA GLU A 61 7.06 12.82 0.14
C GLU A 61 5.74 12.26 0.66
N GLY A 62 5.40 11.03 0.21
CA GLY A 62 4.16 10.35 0.60
C GLY A 62 2.94 10.81 -0.19
N TRP A 63 1.81 10.11 0.00
CA TRP A 63 0.57 10.30 -0.76
C TRP A 63 -0.69 9.96 0.02
N GLY A 64 -0.62 9.95 1.36
CA GLY A 64 -1.74 9.66 2.26
C GLY A 64 -1.49 10.21 3.66
N PHE A 65 -2.37 9.90 4.57
CA PHE A 65 -2.31 10.35 5.96
C PHE A 65 -2.42 9.14 6.88
N THR A 66 -1.38 8.86 7.66
CA THR A 66 -1.34 7.62 8.43
C THR A 66 -1.24 7.86 9.93
N PHE A 67 -1.71 6.90 10.72
CA PHE A 67 -1.60 6.88 12.17
C PHE A 67 -1.34 5.44 12.67
N LYS A 68 -0.63 5.29 13.80
CA LYS A 68 -0.21 4.00 14.34
C LYS A 68 -1.17 3.44 15.37
N ASP A 69 -1.51 4.26 16.35
CA ASP A 69 -2.28 3.83 17.49
C ASP A 69 -3.74 3.54 17.11
N PHE A 70 -4.30 2.45 17.63
CA PHE A 70 -5.74 2.18 17.47
C PHE A 70 -6.53 3.07 18.43
N ASP A 71 -6.52 4.34 18.14
CA ASP A 71 -7.09 5.41 18.95
C ASP A 71 -7.92 6.40 18.10
N LYS A 72 -9.05 6.80 18.64
CA LYS A 72 -9.98 7.73 17.95
C LYS A 72 -9.36 9.12 17.72
N TRP A 73 -8.50 9.58 18.63
CA TRP A 73 -7.89 10.90 18.51
C TRP A 73 -6.75 10.91 17.50
N ALA A 74 -5.98 9.81 17.44
CA ALA A 74 -4.98 9.62 16.39
C ALA A 74 -5.63 9.61 15.00
N PHE A 75 -6.74 8.89 14.84
CA PHE A 75 -7.54 8.89 13.61
C PHE A 75 -8.10 10.27 13.28
N PHE A 76 -8.73 10.95 14.26
CA PHE A 76 -9.30 12.28 14.08
C PHE A 76 -8.24 13.30 13.66
N ALA A 77 -7.06 13.27 14.28
CA ALA A 77 -5.96 14.17 13.92
C ALA A 77 -5.56 14.05 12.43
N GLN A 78 -5.54 12.82 11.89
CA GLN A 78 -5.23 12.64 10.47
C GLN A 78 -6.36 13.08 9.54
N ILE A 79 -7.62 12.94 9.95
CA ILE A 79 -8.75 13.52 9.19
C ILE A 79 -8.60 15.04 9.12
N VAL A 80 -8.37 15.70 10.26
CA VAL A 80 -8.18 17.17 10.30
C VAL A 80 -7.02 17.57 9.40
N ARG A 81 -5.89 16.87 9.50
CA ARG A 81 -4.71 17.13 8.66
C ARG A 81 -5.02 16.97 7.17
N ALA A 82 -5.76 15.93 6.79
CA ALA A 82 -6.19 15.71 5.41
C ALA A 82 -7.10 16.85 4.92
N LEU A 83 -8.07 17.26 5.73
CA LEU A 83 -8.99 18.34 5.40
C LEU A 83 -8.27 19.69 5.27
N GLU A 84 -7.30 20.00 6.15
CA GLU A 84 -6.47 21.18 6.02
C GLU A 84 -5.62 21.14 4.73
N THR A 85 -5.02 19.99 4.42
CA THR A 85 -4.26 19.82 3.17
C THR A 85 -5.16 19.99 1.94
N TYR A 86 -6.41 19.50 1.99
CA TYR A 86 -7.40 19.64 0.91
C TYR A 86 -7.72 21.09 0.55
N ARG A 87 -7.61 22.03 1.50
CA ARG A 87 -7.80 23.48 1.26
C ARG A 87 -6.72 24.04 0.32
N HIS A 88 -5.56 23.40 0.24
CA HIS A 88 -4.45 23.79 -0.62
C HIS A 88 -4.51 23.00 -1.94
N LYS A 89 -5.36 23.42 -2.88
CA LYS A 89 -5.71 22.67 -4.09
C LYS A 89 -4.50 22.17 -4.88
N SER A 90 -3.49 23.01 -5.10
CA SER A 90 -2.29 22.60 -5.85
C SER A 90 -1.50 21.49 -5.17
N LEU A 91 -1.43 21.51 -3.83
CA LEU A 91 -0.78 20.48 -3.04
C LEU A 91 -1.60 19.18 -3.08
N TRP A 92 -2.93 19.30 -2.92
CA TRP A 92 -3.83 18.15 -2.98
C TRP A 92 -3.71 17.41 -4.33
N GLU A 93 -3.75 18.15 -5.44
CA GLU A 93 -3.57 17.59 -6.78
C GLU A 93 -2.20 16.92 -6.97
N GLN A 94 -1.14 17.44 -6.37
CA GLN A 94 0.16 16.78 -6.38
C GLN A 94 0.13 15.45 -5.65
N LEU A 95 -0.52 15.38 -4.49
CA LEU A 95 -0.69 14.14 -3.73
C LEU A 95 -1.53 13.12 -4.51
N GLN A 96 -2.62 13.56 -5.14
CA GLN A 96 -3.46 12.71 -5.99
C GLN A 96 -2.65 12.12 -7.16
N LYS A 97 -1.93 12.95 -7.90
CA LYS A 97 -1.06 12.49 -9.00
C LYS A 97 -0.02 11.47 -8.52
N ARG A 98 0.59 11.72 -7.36
CA ARG A 98 1.58 10.83 -6.76
C ARG A 98 0.96 9.48 -6.37
N ALA A 99 -0.23 9.50 -5.76
CA ALA A 99 -0.99 8.29 -5.43
C ALA A 99 -1.35 7.48 -6.70
N MET A 100 -1.86 8.14 -7.74
CA MET A 100 -2.22 7.52 -9.01
C MET A 100 -1.03 6.92 -9.77
N GLN A 101 0.18 7.45 -9.56
CA GLN A 101 1.42 6.98 -10.20
C GLN A 101 2.02 5.75 -9.53
N GLN A 102 1.49 5.32 -8.38
CA GLN A 102 1.99 4.11 -7.73
C GLN A 102 1.69 2.88 -8.59
N ASP A 103 2.73 2.11 -8.90
CA ASP A 103 2.60 0.89 -9.67
C ASP A 103 2.43 -0.32 -8.75
N TRP A 104 1.23 -0.90 -8.79
CA TRP A 104 0.85 -2.11 -8.04
C TRP A 104 0.64 -3.30 -8.98
N SER A 105 1.15 -3.23 -10.21
CA SER A 105 1.02 -4.30 -11.19
C SER A 105 1.91 -5.50 -10.85
N TRP A 106 1.58 -6.64 -11.44
CA TRP A 106 2.42 -7.82 -11.38
C TRP A 106 3.77 -7.60 -12.07
N ASP A 107 3.82 -6.81 -13.14
CA ASP A 107 5.07 -6.50 -13.85
C ASP A 107 6.08 -5.84 -12.91
N ALA A 108 5.63 -4.93 -12.05
CA ALA A 108 6.48 -4.27 -11.05
C ALA A 108 6.94 -5.19 -9.92
N ARG A 109 6.30 -6.36 -9.72
CA ARG A 109 6.57 -7.27 -8.59
C ARG A 109 7.13 -8.63 -9.00
N ALA A 110 7.05 -8.99 -10.26
CA ALA A 110 7.48 -10.29 -10.76
C ALA A 110 8.94 -10.62 -10.41
N ASP A 111 9.83 -9.65 -10.53
CA ASP A 111 11.26 -9.85 -10.23
C ASP A 111 11.50 -10.17 -8.76
N GLU A 112 10.74 -9.55 -7.83
CA GLU A 112 10.83 -9.86 -6.40
C GLU A 112 10.41 -11.31 -6.12
N TYR A 113 9.35 -11.79 -6.79
CA TYR A 113 8.89 -13.19 -6.69
C TYR A 113 9.90 -14.18 -7.30
N ILE A 114 10.48 -13.84 -8.45
CA ILE A 114 11.53 -14.64 -9.09
C ILE A 114 12.72 -14.78 -8.15
N ALA A 115 13.20 -13.70 -7.58
CA ALA A 115 14.30 -13.70 -6.62
C ALA A 115 13.99 -14.54 -5.37
N LEU A 116 12.75 -14.46 -4.86
CA LEU A 116 12.30 -15.28 -3.73
C LEU A 116 12.30 -16.77 -4.07
N TYR A 117 11.82 -17.16 -5.26
CA TYR A 117 11.82 -18.55 -5.70
C TYR A 117 13.24 -19.08 -5.90
N GLN A 118 14.13 -18.30 -6.50
CA GLN A 118 15.53 -18.67 -6.65
C GLN A 118 16.21 -18.91 -5.29
N LYS A 119 15.96 -18.02 -4.34
CA LYS A 119 16.46 -18.18 -2.97
C LYS A 119 15.89 -19.44 -2.28
N ALA A 120 14.61 -19.72 -2.45
CA ALA A 120 13.98 -20.92 -1.88
C ALA A 120 14.56 -22.20 -2.47
N ILE A 121 14.79 -22.23 -3.79
CA ILE A 121 15.42 -23.37 -4.48
C ILE A 121 16.83 -23.58 -3.95
N HIS A 122 17.61 -22.52 -3.83
CA HIS A 122 19.00 -22.59 -3.34
C HIS A 122 19.06 -23.14 -1.90
N LEU A 123 18.24 -22.63 -1.00
CA LEU A 123 18.17 -23.11 0.37
C LEU A 123 17.77 -24.60 0.46
N HIS A 124 16.82 -25.02 -0.36
CA HIS A 124 16.40 -26.41 -0.40
C HIS A 124 17.50 -27.33 -0.95
N GLN A 125 18.24 -26.89 -1.97
CA GLN A 125 19.40 -27.64 -2.49
C GLN A 125 20.50 -27.77 -1.44
N GLU A 126 20.82 -26.69 -0.70
CA GLU A 126 21.80 -26.75 0.40
C GLU A 126 21.36 -27.75 1.49
N GLU A 127 20.07 -27.78 1.84
CA GLU A 127 19.52 -28.73 2.79
C GLU A 127 19.70 -30.16 2.31
N LEU A 128 19.37 -30.47 1.05
CA LEU A 128 19.53 -31.80 0.45
C LEU A 128 21.00 -32.24 0.39
N ILE A 129 21.92 -31.33 0.10
CA ILE A 129 23.38 -31.60 0.12
C ILE A 129 23.82 -31.95 1.55
N ASN A 130 23.40 -31.17 2.53
CA ASN A 130 23.75 -31.40 3.94
C ASN A 130 23.17 -32.72 4.48
N GLU A 131 22.05 -33.18 3.97
CA GLU A 131 21.44 -34.48 4.27
C GLU A 131 22.03 -35.63 3.46
N GLY A 132 22.99 -35.38 2.56
CA GLY A 132 23.62 -36.40 1.69
C GLY A 132 22.67 -36.95 0.61
N LYS A 133 21.60 -36.23 0.28
CA LYS A 133 20.62 -36.60 -0.74
C LYS A 133 20.91 -35.99 -2.12
N LEU A 134 21.80 -35.01 -2.18
CA LEU A 134 22.23 -34.34 -3.40
C LEU A 134 23.75 -34.14 -3.35
N GLU A 135 24.44 -34.36 -4.48
CA GLU A 135 25.86 -34.05 -4.61
C GLU A 135 26.05 -32.55 -4.96
N ARG A 136 27.13 -31.94 -4.46
CA ARG A 136 27.50 -30.60 -4.90
C ARG A 136 27.92 -30.65 -6.36
N SER A 137 27.24 -29.90 -7.23
CA SER A 137 27.70 -29.71 -8.60
C SER A 137 29.06 -29.01 -8.55
N ASN A 138 30.12 -29.69 -9.02
CA ASN A 138 31.42 -29.06 -9.25
C ASN A 138 31.26 -28.13 -10.47
N GLU A 139 31.10 -26.82 -10.26
CA GLU A 139 31.43 -25.77 -11.23
C GLU A 139 32.83 -25.25 -10.97
#